data_b4e7d6d947ed19549c79c3cf167fcd3b
#
_entry.id   b4e7d6d947ed19549c79c3cf167fcd3b
#
_cell.length_a   1.000
_cell.length_b   1.000
_cell.length_c   1.000
_cell.angle_alpha   90.00
_cell.angle_beta   90.00
_cell.angle_gamma   90.00
#
_symmetry.space_group_name_H-M   'P 1'
#
loop_
_entity.id
_entity.type
_entity.pdbx_description
1 polymer ?
#
loop_
_entity_poly.entity_id
_entity_poly.type
_entity_poly.pdbx_seq_one_letter_code
_entity_poly.pdbx_strand_id
1 'polypeptide(L)'
;MTISDKQAPARELSHFDAAGQAHMVDVGGKQDTRRSAVAAGTIRMQPATLALIVSGNARKGDVLGIARIAAIMAAKRTSDLIPLCHPLALTRVTVDFEVDQAASSVHCRAQVDTTGKTGVEMEALTSVQIGLLTIYDMCKAVDRGMVMTNVRVLEKHGGKSGDWTAAV
;
A
#
# COMPACT_ATOMS: atom_id res chain seq x y z
N MET A 1 -21.85 33.89 -26.74
CA MET A 1 -21.89 33.48 -25.32
C MET A 1 -20.79 32.42 -25.17
N THR A 2 -19.59 32.87 -24.81
CA THR A 2 -18.36 32.05 -24.79
C THR A 2 -18.29 31.39 -23.42
N ILE A 3 -18.37 30.06 -23.38
CA ILE A 3 -18.18 29.27 -22.18
C ILE A 3 -16.68 29.26 -21.87
N SER A 4 -16.26 29.97 -20.85
CA SER A 4 -14.90 29.97 -20.34
C SER A 4 -14.64 28.63 -19.66
N ASP A 5 -13.88 27.76 -20.33
CA ASP A 5 -13.27 26.57 -19.72
C ASP A 5 -12.24 27.04 -18.67
N LYS A 6 -12.67 27.12 -17.42
CA LYS A 6 -11.73 27.23 -16.30
C LYS A 6 -11.03 25.88 -16.13
N GLN A 7 -9.92 25.68 -16.84
CA GLN A 7 -8.97 24.62 -16.53
C GLN A 7 -8.58 24.73 -15.05
N ALA A 8 -8.82 23.65 -14.30
CA ALA A 8 -8.32 23.55 -12.94
C ALA A 8 -6.79 23.73 -12.98
N PRO A 9 -6.19 24.47 -12.04
CA PRO A 9 -4.75 24.69 -12.03
C PRO A 9 -4.03 23.34 -12.02
N ALA A 10 -3.05 23.18 -12.92
CA ALA A 10 -2.20 22.00 -12.95
C ALA A 10 -1.60 21.80 -11.56
N ARG A 11 -1.86 20.62 -10.95
CA ARG A 11 -1.28 20.29 -9.66
C ARG A 11 0.21 20.08 -9.87
N GLU A 12 1.02 20.97 -9.34
CA GLU A 12 2.49 20.85 -9.37
C GLU A 12 2.94 19.64 -8.54
N LEU A 13 4.03 19.00 -8.99
CA LEU A 13 4.67 17.91 -8.26
C LEU A 13 5.38 18.51 -7.03
N SER A 14 4.88 18.19 -5.84
CA SER A 14 5.33 18.81 -4.58
C SER A 14 6.75 18.43 -4.13
N HIS A 15 7.38 17.46 -4.77
CA HIS A 15 8.73 16.98 -4.43
C HIS A 15 9.85 17.61 -5.27
N PHE A 16 9.52 18.60 -6.08
CA PHE A 16 10.52 19.35 -6.86
C PHE A 16 10.38 20.85 -6.56
N ASP A 17 11.51 21.51 -6.37
CA ASP A 17 11.57 22.97 -6.22
C ASP A 17 11.51 23.68 -7.58
N ALA A 18 11.51 25.02 -7.55
CA ALA A 18 11.48 25.83 -8.77
C ALA A 18 12.71 25.63 -9.67
N ALA A 19 13.81 25.10 -9.16
CA ALA A 19 15.02 24.74 -9.90
C ALA A 19 15.00 23.29 -10.39
N GLY A 20 13.92 22.55 -10.15
CA GLY A 20 13.78 21.14 -10.53
C GLY A 20 14.54 20.15 -9.63
N GLN A 21 14.99 20.58 -8.45
CA GLN A 21 15.70 19.72 -7.52
C GLN A 21 14.71 19.00 -6.58
N ALA A 22 14.98 17.71 -6.35
CA ALA A 22 14.17 16.89 -5.47
C ALA A 22 14.37 17.29 -4.00
N HIS A 23 13.28 17.43 -3.25
CA HIS A 23 13.30 17.70 -1.82
C HIS A 23 12.15 16.99 -1.10
N MET A 24 12.35 16.71 0.17
CA MET A 24 11.27 16.24 1.04
C MET A 24 10.39 17.44 1.41
N VAL A 25 9.07 17.31 1.22
CA VAL A 25 8.11 18.40 1.48
C VAL A 25 8.16 18.83 2.94
N ASP A 26 8.29 20.14 3.20
CA ASP A 26 8.20 20.68 4.57
C ASP A 26 6.77 20.56 5.10
N VAL A 27 6.61 19.83 6.18
CA VAL A 27 5.35 19.66 6.92
C VAL A 27 5.39 20.32 8.31
N GLY A 28 6.47 21.04 8.63
CA GLY A 28 6.70 21.64 9.95
C GLY A 28 5.55 22.52 10.42
N GLY A 29 4.99 23.33 9.53
CA GLY A 29 3.87 24.24 9.82
C GLY A 29 2.47 23.60 9.88
N LYS A 30 2.34 22.28 9.62
CA LYS A 30 1.05 21.59 9.69
C LYS A 30 0.76 21.12 11.11
N GLN A 31 -0.53 21.08 11.47
CA GLN A 31 -0.98 20.50 12.73
C GLN A 31 -1.03 18.98 12.64
N ASP A 32 -0.79 18.32 13.77
CA ASP A 32 -1.00 16.89 13.91
C ASP A 32 -2.50 16.61 13.86
N THR A 33 -2.89 15.74 12.95
CA THR A 33 -4.28 15.27 12.81
C THR A 33 -4.31 13.75 12.66
N ARG A 34 -5.41 13.12 13.06
CA ARG A 34 -5.62 11.70 12.80
C ARG A 34 -5.69 11.47 11.29
N ARG A 35 -4.99 10.47 10.82
CA ARG A 35 -4.94 10.08 9.41
C ARG A 35 -5.03 8.58 9.27
N SER A 36 -5.74 8.15 8.26
CA SER A 36 -5.87 6.74 7.90
C SER A 36 -5.74 6.59 6.40
N ALA A 37 -5.17 5.49 5.96
CA ALA A 37 -5.19 5.08 4.57
C ALA A 37 -5.43 3.58 4.45
N VAL A 38 -6.13 3.19 3.40
CA VAL A 38 -6.37 1.81 3.02
C VAL A 38 -5.82 1.59 1.63
N ALA A 39 -5.01 0.55 1.47
CA ALA A 39 -4.55 0.07 0.17
C ALA A 39 -4.93 -1.40 -0.01
N ALA A 40 -5.01 -1.84 -1.25
CA ALA A 40 -5.21 -3.23 -1.60
C ALA A 40 -4.39 -3.64 -2.81
N GLY A 41 -4.28 -4.95 -3.02
CA GLY A 41 -3.63 -5.56 -4.17
C GLY A 41 -3.95 -7.04 -4.24
N THR A 42 -3.56 -7.68 -5.32
CA THR A 42 -3.88 -9.09 -5.57
C THR A 42 -2.65 -9.80 -6.12
N ILE A 43 -2.42 -11.04 -5.68
CA ILE A 43 -1.50 -11.96 -6.32
C ILE A 43 -2.28 -13.13 -6.91
N ARG A 44 -2.10 -13.37 -8.22
CA ARG A 44 -2.69 -14.51 -8.97
C ARG A 44 -1.64 -15.59 -9.14
N MET A 45 -2.08 -16.83 -9.07
CA MET A 45 -1.20 -18.00 -9.10
C MET A 45 -1.89 -19.19 -9.76
N GLN A 46 -1.16 -20.28 -9.92
CA GLN A 46 -1.78 -21.53 -10.35
C GLN A 46 -2.69 -22.11 -9.26
N PRO A 47 -3.79 -22.82 -9.64
CA PRO A 47 -4.70 -23.44 -8.64
C PRO A 47 -3.99 -24.37 -7.66
N ALA A 48 -2.99 -25.12 -8.15
CA ALA A 48 -2.19 -26.01 -7.30
C ALA A 48 -1.38 -25.24 -6.24
N THR A 49 -0.85 -24.06 -6.59
CA THR A 49 -0.13 -23.21 -5.65
C THR A 49 -1.05 -22.65 -4.58
N LEU A 50 -2.26 -22.21 -4.97
CA LEU A 50 -3.25 -21.73 -4.00
C LEU A 50 -3.68 -22.84 -3.04
N ALA A 51 -3.89 -24.06 -3.56
CA ALA A 51 -4.23 -25.21 -2.73
C ALA A 51 -3.16 -25.52 -1.66
N LEU A 52 -1.86 -25.36 -1.99
CA LEU A 52 -0.76 -25.50 -1.01
C LEU A 52 -0.82 -24.44 0.09
N ILE A 53 -1.17 -23.19 -0.26
CA ILE A 53 -1.32 -22.10 0.72
C ILE A 53 -2.49 -22.41 1.66
N VAL A 54 -3.66 -22.76 1.11
CA VAL A 54 -4.88 -23.01 1.87
C VAL A 54 -4.77 -24.24 2.80
N SER A 55 -4.10 -25.29 2.33
CA SER A 55 -3.91 -26.51 3.14
C SER A 55 -2.94 -26.34 4.31
N GLY A 56 -2.19 -25.24 4.39
CA GLY A 56 -1.13 -25.05 5.37
C GLY A 56 0.08 -25.96 5.18
N ASN A 57 0.11 -26.77 4.11
CA ASN A 57 1.16 -27.74 3.81
C ASN A 57 2.32 -27.14 2.98
N ALA A 58 2.40 -25.83 2.84
CA ALA A 58 3.52 -25.20 2.19
C ALA A 58 4.82 -25.57 2.95
N ARG A 59 5.84 -26.00 2.22
CA ARG A 59 7.12 -26.45 2.82
C ARG A 59 7.77 -25.39 3.74
N LYS A 60 7.45 -24.13 3.55
CA LYS A 60 7.93 -22.99 4.36
C LYS A 60 6.98 -22.59 5.50
N GLY A 61 5.90 -23.35 5.77
CA GLY A 61 4.94 -23.08 6.85
C GLY A 61 3.80 -22.14 6.44
N ASP A 62 3.26 -21.38 7.40
CA ASP A 62 2.12 -20.47 7.21
C ASP A 62 2.51 -19.26 6.33
N VAL A 63 2.22 -19.38 5.03
CA VAL A 63 2.54 -18.37 4.03
C VAL A 63 1.85 -17.04 4.32
N LEU A 64 0.57 -17.05 4.65
CA LEU A 64 -0.19 -15.82 4.88
C LEU A 64 0.15 -15.16 6.21
N GLY A 65 0.44 -15.94 7.25
CA GLY A 65 0.92 -15.42 8.53
C GLY A 65 2.27 -14.73 8.41
N ILE A 66 3.23 -15.34 7.71
CA ILE A 66 4.54 -14.74 7.45
C ILE A 66 4.39 -13.47 6.59
N ALA A 67 3.56 -13.51 5.54
CA ALA A 67 3.29 -12.34 4.70
C ALA A 67 2.66 -11.19 5.49
N ARG A 68 1.77 -11.48 6.44
CA ARG A 68 1.16 -10.47 7.32
C ARG A 68 2.21 -9.77 8.18
N ILE A 69 3.10 -10.52 8.81
CA ILE A 69 4.19 -9.95 9.62
C ILE A 69 5.10 -9.08 8.76
N ALA A 70 5.49 -9.56 7.58
CA ALA A 70 6.34 -8.82 6.64
C ALA A 70 5.67 -7.51 6.19
N ALA A 71 4.38 -7.54 5.87
CA ALA A 71 3.58 -6.37 5.49
C ALA A 71 3.53 -5.32 6.61
N ILE A 72 3.30 -5.74 7.86
CA ILE A 72 3.30 -4.84 9.03
C ILE A 72 4.69 -4.22 9.25
N MET A 73 5.74 -5.01 9.12
CA MET A 73 7.12 -4.51 9.23
C MET A 73 7.46 -3.52 8.12
N ALA A 74 7.00 -3.77 6.89
CA ALA A 74 7.24 -2.91 5.74
C ALA A 74 6.60 -1.53 5.91
N ALA A 75 5.36 -1.46 6.41
CA ALA A 75 4.71 -0.19 6.73
C ALA A 75 5.58 0.68 7.64
N LYS A 76 6.22 0.09 8.65
CA LYS A 76 7.10 0.80 9.61
C LYS A 76 8.44 1.25 9.02
N ARG A 77 8.79 0.77 7.83
CA ARG A 77 10.06 1.05 7.13
C ARG A 77 9.87 1.77 5.81
N THR A 78 8.71 2.36 5.58
CA THR A 78 8.40 3.04 4.30
C THR A 78 9.41 4.14 3.99
N SER A 79 9.80 4.95 4.97
CA SER A 79 10.79 6.01 4.78
C SER A 79 12.21 5.51 4.46
N ASP A 80 12.54 4.26 4.82
CA ASP A 80 13.82 3.63 4.45
C ASP A 80 13.82 3.18 2.97
N LEU A 81 12.65 2.94 2.38
CA LEU A 81 12.46 2.41 1.03
C LEU A 81 12.12 3.49 0.01
N ILE A 82 11.38 4.51 0.42
CA ILE A 82 10.88 5.58 -0.45
C ILE A 82 11.59 6.89 -0.08
N PRO A 83 12.50 7.40 -0.93
CA PRO A 83 13.49 8.41 -0.57
C PRO A 83 12.96 9.70 0.04
N LEU A 84 11.78 10.15 -0.42
CA LEU A 84 11.21 11.44 0.00
C LEU A 84 10.02 11.29 0.97
N CYS A 85 9.79 10.09 1.51
CA CYS A 85 8.78 9.87 2.53
C CYS A 85 9.29 10.30 3.91
N HIS A 86 8.41 10.92 4.70
CA HIS A 86 8.68 11.25 6.09
C HIS A 86 8.69 9.99 6.96
N PRO A 87 9.60 9.89 7.94
CA PRO A 87 9.50 8.85 8.97
C PRO A 87 8.29 9.16 9.87
N LEU A 88 7.35 8.21 9.98
CA LEU A 88 6.11 8.40 10.71
C LEU A 88 5.98 7.39 11.86
N ALA A 89 5.48 7.88 13.01
CA ALA A 89 5.06 7.04 14.12
C ALA A 89 3.67 6.50 13.82
N LEU A 90 3.58 5.24 13.40
CA LEU A 90 2.30 4.58 13.11
C LEU A 90 1.63 4.15 14.41
N THR A 91 0.32 4.44 14.53
CA THR A 91 -0.49 4.05 15.69
C THR A 91 -1.17 2.70 15.51
N ARG A 92 -1.42 2.30 14.24
CA ARG A 92 -2.03 1.02 13.90
C ARG A 92 -1.64 0.59 12.50
N VAL A 93 -1.43 -0.71 12.32
CA VAL A 93 -1.33 -1.37 11.02
C VAL A 93 -2.15 -2.66 11.08
N THR A 94 -3.11 -2.80 10.18
CA THR A 94 -3.92 -4.02 10.03
C THR A 94 -3.72 -4.56 8.63
N VAL A 95 -3.50 -5.85 8.49
CA VAL A 95 -3.29 -6.51 7.18
C VAL A 95 -4.16 -7.76 7.15
N ASP A 96 -5.02 -7.84 6.15
CA ASP A 96 -5.91 -8.95 5.91
C ASP A 96 -5.63 -9.58 4.55
N PHE A 97 -5.74 -10.91 4.50
CA PHE A 97 -5.67 -11.69 3.27
C PHE A 97 -6.96 -12.46 3.08
N GLU A 98 -7.52 -12.35 1.88
CA GLU A 98 -8.69 -13.09 1.44
C GLU A 98 -8.32 -13.99 0.27
N VAL A 99 -8.71 -15.27 0.35
CA VAL A 99 -8.45 -16.27 -0.69
C VAL A 99 -9.64 -16.34 -1.63
N ASP A 100 -9.40 -16.08 -2.92
CA ASP A 100 -10.35 -16.31 -4.00
C ASP A 100 -9.97 -17.60 -4.76
N GLN A 101 -10.67 -18.70 -4.43
CA GLN A 101 -10.42 -19.98 -5.07
C GLN A 101 -10.82 -19.98 -6.55
N ALA A 102 -11.89 -19.27 -6.93
CA ALA A 102 -12.38 -19.23 -8.30
C ALA A 102 -11.40 -18.49 -9.23
N ALA A 103 -10.80 -17.41 -8.76
CA ALA A 103 -9.80 -16.64 -9.51
C ALA A 103 -8.37 -17.15 -9.30
N SER A 104 -8.15 -18.15 -8.46
CA SER A 104 -6.83 -18.65 -8.04
C SER A 104 -5.93 -17.50 -7.60
N SER A 105 -6.43 -16.71 -6.63
CA SER A 105 -5.74 -15.51 -6.17
C SER A 105 -5.85 -15.30 -4.65
N VAL A 106 -4.96 -14.45 -4.15
CA VAL A 106 -5.02 -13.92 -2.79
C VAL A 106 -5.10 -12.41 -2.86
N HIS A 107 -6.12 -11.83 -2.24
CA HIS A 107 -6.27 -10.40 -2.08
C HIS A 107 -5.64 -9.96 -0.76
N CYS A 108 -4.85 -8.89 -0.82
CA CYS A 108 -4.27 -8.25 0.35
C CYS A 108 -4.93 -6.88 0.55
N ARG A 109 -5.39 -6.58 1.76
CA ARG A 109 -5.87 -5.27 2.17
C ARG A 109 -5.10 -4.83 3.41
N ALA A 110 -4.53 -3.63 3.35
CA ALA A 110 -3.82 -3.04 4.48
C ALA A 110 -4.45 -1.69 4.86
N GLN A 111 -4.67 -1.50 6.16
CA GLN A 111 -5.05 -0.21 6.74
C GLN A 111 -3.94 0.26 7.66
N VAL A 112 -3.56 1.53 7.52
CA VAL A 112 -2.55 2.18 8.36
C VAL A 112 -3.12 3.46 8.94
N ASP A 113 -2.90 3.66 10.24
CA ASP A 113 -3.33 4.85 10.98
C ASP A 113 -2.12 5.53 11.63
N THR A 114 -2.19 6.86 11.69
CA THR A 114 -1.24 7.70 12.45
C THR A 114 -1.94 8.94 13.00
N THR A 115 -1.29 9.61 13.93
CA THR A 115 -1.57 11.01 14.28
C THR A 115 -0.31 11.81 13.92
N GLY A 116 -0.42 12.68 12.92
CA GLY A 116 0.75 13.37 12.38
C GLY A 116 0.44 14.39 11.30
N LYS A 117 1.49 14.93 10.73
CA LYS A 117 1.43 16.08 9.80
C LYS A 117 1.23 15.69 8.33
N THR A 118 1.43 14.41 7.98
CA THR A 118 1.25 13.90 6.61
C THR A 118 0.45 12.60 6.59
N GLY A 119 -0.03 12.20 5.42
CA GLY A 119 -0.81 10.97 5.22
C GLY A 119 0.03 9.71 5.30
N VAL A 120 -0.63 8.56 5.34
CA VAL A 120 -0.03 7.21 5.46
C VAL A 120 -0.34 6.33 4.25
N GLU A 121 -0.62 6.96 3.11
CA GLU A 121 -0.92 6.26 1.86
C GLU A 121 0.26 5.39 1.40
N MET A 122 1.49 5.91 1.55
CA MET A 122 2.71 5.18 1.18
C MET A 122 2.97 3.99 2.09
N GLU A 123 2.71 4.12 3.38
CA GLU A 123 2.80 3.04 4.36
C GLU A 123 1.82 1.91 4.05
N ALA A 124 0.58 2.25 3.66
CA ALA A 124 -0.42 1.28 3.26
C ALA A 124 -0.04 0.56 1.95
N LEU A 125 0.45 1.29 0.94
CA LEU A 125 0.93 0.72 -0.31
C LEU A 125 2.15 -0.19 -0.11
N THR A 126 3.13 0.25 0.67
CA THR A 126 4.34 -0.53 0.98
C THR A 126 3.99 -1.82 1.70
N SER A 127 3.03 -1.74 2.65
CA SER A 127 2.50 -2.91 3.35
C SER A 127 1.93 -3.95 2.38
N VAL A 128 1.05 -3.55 1.47
CA VAL A 128 0.46 -4.44 0.46
C VAL A 128 1.52 -5.03 -0.45
N GLN A 129 2.43 -4.20 -0.99
CA GLN A 129 3.48 -4.65 -1.91
C GLN A 129 4.35 -5.74 -1.29
N ILE A 130 4.83 -5.51 -0.07
CA ILE A 130 5.73 -6.47 0.60
C ILE A 130 4.96 -7.71 1.07
N GLY A 131 3.69 -7.57 1.47
CA GLY A 131 2.84 -8.73 1.75
C GLY A 131 2.71 -9.65 0.54
N LEU A 132 2.36 -9.12 -0.62
CA LEU A 132 2.24 -9.89 -1.87
C LEU A 132 3.59 -10.44 -2.33
N LEU A 133 4.66 -9.66 -2.23
CA LEU A 133 6.01 -10.10 -2.58
C LEU A 133 6.49 -11.25 -1.67
N THR A 134 6.09 -11.25 -0.40
CA THR A 134 6.40 -12.33 0.53
C THR A 134 5.67 -13.62 0.14
N ILE A 135 4.40 -13.55 -0.27
CA ILE A 135 3.69 -14.72 -0.82
C ILE A 135 4.45 -15.26 -2.04
N TYR A 136 4.87 -14.38 -2.94
CA TYR A 136 5.69 -14.76 -4.11
C TYR A 136 6.97 -15.48 -3.69
N ASP A 137 7.75 -14.92 -2.77
CA ASP A 137 9.00 -15.54 -2.31
C ASP A 137 8.78 -16.92 -1.69
N MET A 138 7.71 -17.05 -0.90
CA MET A 138 7.37 -18.31 -0.23
C MET A 138 6.98 -19.41 -1.22
N CYS A 139 6.36 -19.06 -2.35
CA CYS A 139 5.78 -20.01 -3.32
C CYS A 139 6.57 -20.14 -4.63
N LYS A 140 7.54 -19.29 -4.92
CA LYS A 140 8.27 -19.25 -6.21
C LYS A 140 9.00 -20.54 -6.58
N ALA A 141 9.26 -21.41 -5.63
CA ALA A 141 9.88 -22.72 -5.89
C ALA A 141 8.94 -23.65 -6.70
N VAL A 142 7.62 -23.46 -6.56
CA VAL A 142 6.59 -24.27 -7.25
C VAL A 142 5.86 -23.48 -8.34
N ASP A 143 5.81 -22.14 -8.24
CA ASP A 143 5.14 -21.29 -9.21
C ASP A 143 5.90 -19.97 -9.39
N ARG A 144 6.65 -19.84 -10.47
CA ARG A 144 7.36 -18.58 -10.82
C ARG A 144 6.50 -17.63 -11.64
N GLY A 145 5.35 -18.10 -12.13
CA GLY A 145 4.47 -17.32 -12.98
C GLY A 145 3.44 -16.46 -12.22
N MET A 146 3.54 -16.38 -10.90
CA MET A 146 2.64 -15.55 -10.11
C MET A 146 2.72 -14.08 -10.49
N VAL A 147 1.56 -13.40 -10.53
CA VAL A 147 1.45 -12.01 -10.96
C VAL A 147 0.80 -11.17 -9.86
N MET A 148 1.48 -10.13 -9.43
CA MET A 148 0.96 -9.11 -8.52
C MET A 148 0.29 -8.01 -9.34
N THR A 149 -0.96 -7.68 -9.02
CA THR A 149 -1.78 -6.71 -9.77
C THR A 149 -2.62 -5.84 -8.83
N ASN A 150 -3.24 -4.81 -9.39
CA ASN A 150 -4.24 -3.98 -8.74
C ASN A 150 -3.78 -3.33 -7.42
N VAL A 151 -2.47 -3.11 -7.27
CA VAL A 151 -1.97 -2.43 -6.08
C VAL A 151 -2.31 -0.95 -6.17
N ARG A 152 -3.18 -0.49 -5.27
CA ARG A 152 -3.67 0.89 -5.25
C ARG A 152 -4.14 1.33 -3.86
N VAL A 153 -4.18 2.63 -3.64
CA VAL A 153 -4.92 3.22 -2.52
C VAL A 153 -6.41 3.11 -2.81
N LEU A 154 -7.18 2.66 -1.84
CA LEU A 154 -8.65 2.62 -1.90
C LEU A 154 -9.29 3.81 -1.19
N GLU A 155 -8.73 4.18 -0.03
CA GLU A 155 -9.29 5.21 0.83
C GLU A 155 -8.16 5.96 1.52
N LYS A 156 -8.36 7.24 1.74
CA LYS A 156 -7.57 8.03 2.67
C LYS A 156 -8.46 8.97 3.44
N HIS A 157 -8.16 9.19 4.71
CA HIS A 157 -8.95 10.05 5.59
C HIS A 157 -8.07 11.03 6.36
N GLY A 158 -8.62 12.21 6.60
CA GLY A 158 -8.01 13.28 7.39
C GLY A 158 -7.05 14.17 6.63
N GLY A 159 -6.51 15.17 7.36
CA GLY A 159 -5.61 16.18 6.81
C GLY A 159 -6.33 17.28 6.02
N LYS A 160 -5.56 18.24 5.49
CA LYS A 160 -6.09 19.43 4.79
C LYS A 160 -6.87 19.08 3.51
N SER A 161 -6.51 17.99 2.83
CA SER A 161 -7.17 17.56 1.59
C SER A 161 -8.45 16.74 1.82
N GLY A 162 -8.85 16.52 3.09
CA GLY A 162 -10.06 15.79 3.44
C GLY A 162 -10.01 14.30 3.07
N ASP A 163 -11.19 13.71 2.98
CA ASP A 163 -11.35 12.29 2.68
C ASP A 163 -11.40 12.06 1.17
N TRP A 164 -10.88 10.92 0.76
CA TRP A 164 -10.89 10.48 -0.62
C TRP A 164 -11.09 8.96 -0.70
N THR A 165 -11.91 8.52 -1.64
CA THR A 165 -12.16 7.10 -1.94
C THR A 165 -11.99 6.88 -3.44
N ALA A 166 -11.33 5.78 -3.80
CA ALA A 166 -11.16 5.41 -5.20
C ALA A 166 -12.52 5.09 -5.84
N ALA A 167 -12.70 5.51 -7.08
CA ALA A 167 -13.81 5.02 -7.89
C ALA A 167 -13.63 3.51 -8.15
N VAL A 168 -14.72 2.76 -8.00
CA VAL A 168 -14.77 1.30 -8.25
C VAL A 168 -14.78 1.01 -9.73
#